data_ff8ecc75f62c5a58196851faa0d35051
#
_entry.id   ff8ecc75f62c5a58196851faa0d35051
#
_cell.length_a   1.000
_cell.length_b   1.000
_cell.length_c   1.000
_cell.angle_alpha   90.00
_cell.angle_beta   90.00
_cell.angle_gamma   90.00
#
_symmetry.space_group_name_H-M   'P 1'
#
loop_
_entity.id
_entity.type
_entity.pdbx_description
1 polymer ?
#
loop_
_entity_poly.entity_id
_entity_poly.type
_entity_poly.pdbx_seq_one_letter_code
_entity_poly.pdbx_strand_id
1 'polypeptide(L)'
;MKMELYSDAYYISRIKEGDAECFGCLLDRYSRRIFALIVRIVENREDAEEITQDVFLKVFKTLASFKAECSFSTWIYRIAWNTAVSETRRKKDNFLPLEENLTSDDAPESSLFSDDDDAEKHHRQLELLDKALTQLPADERAMILLFYKDEKTIEELAIITGLTEANV
;
A
#
# COMPACT_ATOMS: atom_id res chain seq x y z
N MET A 1 12.53 -25.71 12.18
CA MET A 1 13.36 -24.74 12.92
C MET A 1 12.55 -23.47 13.09
N LYS A 2 12.16 -23.10 14.32
CA LYS A 2 11.50 -21.81 14.56
C LYS A 2 12.56 -20.74 14.28
N MET A 3 12.39 -20.00 13.18
CA MET A 3 13.15 -18.78 12.94
C MET A 3 12.78 -17.81 14.08
N GLU A 4 13.70 -17.56 14.99
CA GLU A 4 13.54 -16.49 15.96
C GLU A 4 13.35 -15.19 15.18
N LEU A 5 12.19 -14.56 15.35
CA LEU A 5 11.89 -13.30 14.68
C LEU A 5 12.65 -12.17 15.40
N TYR A 6 13.86 -11.92 14.95
CA TYR A 6 14.62 -10.75 15.38
C TYR A 6 13.95 -9.45 14.87
N SER A 7 14.32 -8.32 15.48
CA SER A 7 13.84 -7.01 15.03
C SER A 7 14.40 -6.63 13.65
N ASP A 8 13.73 -5.70 12.96
CA ASP A 8 14.23 -5.18 11.67
C ASP A 8 15.63 -4.58 11.84
N ALA A 9 15.89 -3.88 12.96
CA ALA A 9 17.18 -3.29 13.28
C ALA A 9 18.31 -4.34 13.32
N TYR A 10 18.03 -5.52 13.85
CA TYR A 10 18.99 -6.62 13.85
C TYR A 10 19.34 -7.07 12.44
N TYR A 11 18.34 -7.36 11.60
CA TYR A 11 18.60 -7.79 10.23
C TYR A 11 19.33 -6.71 9.42
N ILE A 12 18.94 -5.44 9.58
CA ILE A 12 19.60 -4.32 8.92
C ILE A 12 21.07 -4.21 9.32
N SER A 13 21.39 -4.38 10.61
CA SER A 13 22.78 -4.38 11.07
C SER A 13 23.58 -5.48 10.42
N ARG A 14 23.06 -6.71 10.41
CA ARG A 14 23.71 -7.86 9.77
C ARG A 14 23.96 -7.63 8.27
N ILE A 15 22.97 -7.09 7.55
CA ILE A 15 23.12 -6.78 6.13
C ILE A 15 24.21 -5.72 5.90
N LYS A 16 24.28 -4.69 6.75
CA LYS A 16 25.31 -3.65 6.68
C LYS A 16 26.72 -4.18 6.99
N GLU A 17 26.82 -5.25 7.78
CA GLU A 17 28.05 -5.97 8.10
C GLU A 17 28.46 -6.96 6.98
N GLY A 18 27.66 -7.11 5.92
CA GLY A 18 27.94 -7.96 4.76
C GLY A 18 27.14 -9.25 4.67
N ASP A 19 26.26 -9.54 5.63
CA ASP A 19 25.39 -10.71 5.63
C ASP A 19 24.14 -10.45 4.80
N ALA A 20 24.27 -10.51 3.48
CA ALA A 20 23.20 -10.24 2.53
C ALA A 20 22.02 -11.23 2.65
N GLU A 21 22.23 -12.45 3.18
CA GLU A 21 21.19 -13.47 3.32
C GLU A 21 20.10 -13.02 4.29
N CYS A 22 20.45 -12.20 5.29
CA CYS A 22 19.50 -11.62 6.22
C CYS A 22 18.43 -10.74 5.53
N PHE A 23 18.66 -10.29 4.31
CA PHE A 23 17.65 -9.55 3.54
C PHE A 23 16.43 -10.40 3.20
N GLY A 24 16.59 -11.73 3.04
CA GLY A 24 15.48 -12.65 2.86
C GLY A 24 14.44 -12.57 3.98
N CYS A 25 14.87 -12.38 5.22
CA CYS A 25 13.97 -12.23 6.36
C CYS A 25 13.12 -10.95 6.28
N LEU A 26 13.69 -9.85 5.82
CA LEU A 26 12.95 -8.61 5.58
C LEU A 26 12.00 -8.75 4.39
N LEU A 27 12.43 -9.42 3.33
CA LEU A 27 11.60 -9.71 2.17
C LEU A 27 10.36 -10.52 2.59
N ASP A 28 10.53 -11.62 3.31
CA ASP A 28 9.43 -12.47 3.78
C ASP A 28 8.44 -11.72 4.67
N ARG A 29 8.96 -10.81 5.50
CA ARG A 29 8.16 -10.02 6.44
C ARG A 29 7.29 -8.98 5.74
N TYR A 30 7.81 -8.34 4.70
CA TYR A 30 7.19 -7.16 4.08
C TYR A 30 6.56 -7.41 2.71
N SER A 31 6.94 -8.47 1.98
CA SER A 31 6.53 -8.67 0.58
C SER A 31 5.02 -8.62 0.37
N ARG A 32 4.25 -9.32 1.20
CA ARG A 32 2.78 -9.35 1.09
C ARG A 32 2.14 -7.99 1.33
N ARG A 33 2.64 -7.24 2.33
CA ARG A 33 2.09 -5.92 2.68
C ARG A 33 2.42 -4.89 1.61
N ILE A 34 3.66 -4.89 1.15
CA ILE A 34 4.11 -3.98 0.08
C ILE A 34 3.38 -4.27 -1.23
N PHE A 35 3.24 -5.54 -1.62
CA PHE A 35 2.44 -5.91 -2.78
C PHE A 35 0.98 -5.46 -2.64
N ALA A 36 0.36 -5.67 -1.46
CA ALA A 36 -1.01 -5.25 -1.20
C ALA A 36 -1.20 -3.73 -1.28
N LEU A 37 -0.21 -2.94 -0.88
CA LEU A 37 -0.23 -1.48 -1.07
C LEU A 37 -0.14 -1.13 -2.56
N ILE A 38 0.84 -1.69 -3.26
CA ILE A 38 1.13 -1.35 -4.67
C ILE A 38 -0.05 -1.70 -5.57
N VAL A 39 -0.63 -2.90 -5.43
CA VAL A 39 -1.77 -3.32 -6.28
C VAL A 39 -2.99 -2.42 -6.12
N ARG A 40 -3.17 -1.80 -4.95
CA ARG A 40 -4.26 -0.83 -4.70
C ARG A 40 -4.03 0.51 -5.40
N ILE A 41 -2.78 0.90 -5.61
CA ILE A 41 -2.41 2.15 -6.27
C ILE A 41 -2.43 1.99 -7.79
N VAL A 42 -1.85 0.89 -8.31
CA VAL A 42 -1.69 0.70 -9.77
C VAL A 42 -2.86 -0.05 -10.40
N GLU A 43 -3.71 -0.71 -9.60
CA GLU A 43 -4.93 -1.43 -10.01
C GLU A 43 -4.71 -2.58 -11.02
N ASN A 44 -3.47 -2.85 -11.40
CA ASN A 44 -3.08 -3.95 -12.26
C ASN A 44 -2.13 -4.88 -11.51
N ARG A 45 -2.43 -6.19 -11.53
CA ARG A 45 -1.69 -7.17 -10.75
C ARG A 45 -0.27 -7.40 -11.30
N GLU A 46 -0.13 -7.50 -12.60
CA GLU A 46 1.17 -7.77 -13.25
C GLU A 46 2.13 -6.60 -13.02
N ASP A 47 1.64 -5.38 -13.20
CA ASP A 47 2.39 -4.16 -12.86
C ASP A 47 2.77 -4.11 -11.38
N ALA A 48 1.86 -4.51 -10.49
CA ALA A 48 2.14 -4.53 -9.05
C ALA A 48 3.23 -5.55 -8.69
N GLU A 49 3.29 -6.69 -9.36
CA GLU A 49 4.34 -7.69 -9.17
C GLU A 49 5.70 -7.14 -9.61
N GLU A 50 5.78 -6.50 -10.77
CA GLU A 50 7.00 -5.85 -11.27
C GLU A 50 7.47 -4.73 -10.34
N ILE A 51 6.57 -3.81 -9.99
CA ILE A 51 6.90 -2.68 -9.11
C ILE A 51 7.33 -3.18 -7.72
N THR A 52 6.73 -4.26 -7.21
CA THR A 52 7.14 -4.84 -5.93
C THR A 52 8.58 -5.34 -5.98
N GLN A 53 8.98 -6.01 -7.05
CA GLN A 53 10.37 -6.44 -7.25
C GLN A 53 11.31 -5.23 -7.30
N ASP A 54 10.97 -4.21 -8.06
CA ASP A 54 11.76 -2.98 -8.18
C ASP A 54 11.92 -2.27 -6.83
N VAL A 55 10.86 -2.23 -6.01
CA VAL A 55 10.89 -1.68 -4.65
C VAL A 55 11.91 -2.43 -3.80
N PHE A 56 11.88 -3.76 -3.77
CA PHE A 56 12.83 -4.53 -2.96
C PHE A 56 14.27 -4.43 -3.47
N LEU A 57 14.49 -4.38 -4.78
CA LEU A 57 15.80 -4.08 -5.35
C LEU A 57 16.31 -2.70 -4.94
N LYS A 58 15.43 -1.70 -4.96
CA LYS A 58 15.77 -0.34 -4.53
C LYS A 58 16.06 -0.27 -3.04
N VAL A 59 15.25 -0.94 -2.21
CA VAL A 59 15.47 -1.09 -0.77
C VAL A 59 16.84 -1.71 -0.51
N PHE A 60 17.15 -2.84 -1.13
CA PHE A 60 18.44 -3.51 -0.96
C PHE A 60 19.63 -2.61 -1.31
N LYS A 61 19.57 -1.92 -2.45
CA LYS A 61 20.62 -1.01 -2.91
C LYS A 61 20.82 0.20 -1.99
N THR A 62 19.73 0.69 -1.38
CA THR A 62 19.76 1.92 -0.57
C THR A 62 19.80 1.65 0.93
N LEU A 63 19.75 0.39 1.36
CA LEU A 63 19.70 0.01 2.77
C LEU A 63 20.91 0.50 3.57
N ALA A 64 22.09 0.54 2.95
CA ALA A 64 23.30 1.06 3.57
C ALA A 64 23.15 2.53 4.00
N SER A 65 22.35 3.32 3.26
CA SER A 65 22.08 4.74 3.55
C SER A 65 20.92 4.96 4.54
N PHE A 66 20.24 3.91 4.96
CA PHE A 66 19.14 4.02 5.91
C PHE A 66 19.65 4.49 7.27
N LYS A 67 19.20 5.68 7.71
CA LYS A 67 19.69 6.36 8.92
C LYS A 67 18.85 6.08 10.17
N ALA A 68 17.77 5.29 10.05
CA ALA A 68 16.82 5.01 11.14
C ALA A 68 16.15 6.27 11.75
N GLU A 69 15.95 7.32 10.95
CA GLU A 69 15.19 8.52 11.34
C GLU A 69 13.69 8.23 11.48
N CYS A 70 13.22 7.16 10.88
CA CYS A 70 11.89 6.57 11.08
C CYS A 70 12.02 5.05 11.16
N SER A 71 10.92 4.33 11.44
CA SER A 71 10.93 2.87 11.43
C SER A 71 11.26 2.34 10.03
N PHE A 72 11.90 1.16 9.95
CA PHE A 72 12.15 0.51 8.66
C PHE A 72 10.84 0.26 7.90
N SER A 73 9.78 -0.11 8.63
CA SER A 73 8.45 -0.24 8.06
C SER A 73 8.02 1.05 7.33
N THR A 74 8.07 2.19 7.99
CA THR A 74 7.69 3.48 7.39
C THR A 74 8.56 3.82 6.19
N TRP A 75 9.86 3.55 6.27
CA TRP A 75 10.81 3.81 5.19
C TRP A 75 10.54 2.97 3.93
N ILE A 76 10.30 1.65 4.07
CA ILE A 76 9.99 0.78 2.93
C ILE A 76 8.62 1.12 2.31
N TYR A 77 7.61 1.47 3.14
CA TYR A 77 6.32 1.92 2.64
C TYR A 77 6.44 3.23 1.84
N ARG A 78 7.29 4.16 2.25
CA ARG A 78 7.59 5.39 1.49
C ARG A 78 8.20 5.08 0.13
N ILE A 79 9.15 4.16 0.05
CA ILE A 79 9.76 3.74 -1.22
C ILE A 79 8.70 3.11 -2.13
N ALA A 80 7.85 2.22 -1.59
CA ALA A 80 6.78 1.56 -2.32
C ALA A 80 5.75 2.56 -2.85
N TRP A 81 5.29 3.48 -2.00
CA TRP A 81 4.35 4.53 -2.35
C TRP A 81 4.87 5.39 -3.50
N ASN A 82 6.05 5.95 -3.34
CA ASN A 82 6.64 6.84 -4.34
C ASN A 82 6.88 6.12 -5.67
N THR A 83 7.28 4.86 -5.64
CA THR A 83 7.51 4.07 -6.85
C THR A 83 6.17 3.80 -7.56
N ALA A 84 5.14 3.34 -6.84
CA ALA A 84 3.83 3.06 -7.41
C ALA A 84 3.14 4.31 -7.99
N VAL A 85 3.14 5.42 -7.25
CA VAL A 85 2.54 6.68 -7.71
C VAL A 85 3.28 7.23 -8.93
N SER A 86 4.61 7.14 -8.96
CA SER A 86 5.41 7.58 -10.13
C SER A 86 5.10 6.75 -11.37
N GLU A 87 4.96 5.44 -11.23
CA GLU A 87 4.59 4.56 -12.35
C GLU A 87 3.18 4.83 -12.86
N THR A 88 2.22 5.07 -11.97
CA THR A 88 0.85 5.44 -12.36
C THR A 88 0.81 6.75 -13.13
N ARG A 89 1.58 7.77 -12.70
CA ARG A 89 1.68 9.05 -13.41
C ARG A 89 2.32 8.86 -14.79
N ARG A 90 3.44 8.11 -14.87
CA ARG A 90 4.12 7.83 -16.14
C ARG A 90 3.21 7.14 -17.14
N LYS A 91 2.37 6.21 -16.68
CA LYS A 91 1.39 5.53 -17.56
C LYS A 91 0.32 6.48 -18.05
N LYS A 92 -0.23 7.35 -17.18
CA LYS A 92 -1.21 8.37 -17.58
C LYS A 92 -0.65 9.35 -18.61
N ASP A 93 0.60 9.78 -18.46
CA ASP A 93 1.24 10.70 -19.40
C ASP A 93 1.54 10.06 -20.77
N ASN A 94 1.75 8.75 -20.82
CA ASN A 94 1.98 8.00 -22.05
C ASN A 94 0.69 7.62 -22.79
N PHE A 95 -0.46 7.64 -22.12
CA PHE A 95 -1.77 7.54 -22.73
C PHE A 95 -2.31 8.95 -22.96
N LEU A 96 -2.15 9.50 -24.18
CA LEU A 96 -2.88 10.68 -24.62
C LEU A 96 -4.38 10.41 -24.42
N PRO A 97 -5.14 11.40 -23.88
CA PRO A 97 -6.52 11.18 -23.52
C PRO A 97 -7.37 10.94 -24.74
N LEU A 98 -7.78 9.71 -24.98
CA LEU A 98 -9.06 9.48 -25.63
C LEU A 98 -10.10 9.70 -24.52
N GLU A 99 -10.84 10.79 -24.65
CA GLU A 99 -12.01 11.06 -23.82
C GLU A 99 -12.97 9.88 -23.92
N GLU A 100 -13.01 9.02 -22.94
CA GLU A 100 -14.16 8.19 -22.67
C GLU A 100 -14.75 8.60 -21.32
N ASN A 101 -15.70 9.50 -21.43
CA ASN A 101 -16.74 9.72 -20.44
C ASN A 101 -17.50 8.40 -20.25
N LEU A 102 -17.15 7.62 -19.28
CA LEU A 102 -17.99 6.56 -18.74
C LEU A 102 -18.59 7.06 -17.42
N THR A 103 -19.60 7.89 -17.58
CA THR A 103 -20.63 8.06 -16.56
C THR A 103 -21.42 6.76 -16.51
N SER A 104 -21.12 5.91 -15.58
CA SER A 104 -22.03 4.85 -15.15
C SER A 104 -22.79 5.35 -13.94
N ASP A 105 -23.85 6.09 -14.22
CA ASP A 105 -25.00 6.23 -13.33
C ASP A 105 -25.67 4.86 -13.25
N ASP A 106 -25.41 4.13 -12.20
CA ASP A 106 -26.31 3.11 -11.66
C ASP A 106 -26.34 3.27 -10.16
N ALA A 107 -27.23 4.13 -9.72
CA ALA A 107 -27.70 4.14 -8.35
C ALA A 107 -28.65 2.93 -8.18
N PRO A 108 -28.35 1.96 -7.33
CA PRO A 108 -29.35 0.96 -6.98
C PRO A 108 -30.33 1.57 -6.00
N GLU A 109 -31.58 1.60 -6.45
CA GLU A 109 -32.74 1.96 -5.66
C GLU A 109 -32.79 1.19 -4.34
N SER A 110 -33.06 1.99 -3.31
CA SER A 110 -33.50 1.58 -1.98
C SER A 110 -34.65 0.58 -2.09
N SER A 111 -34.44 -0.65 -1.66
CA SER A 111 -35.53 -1.52 -1.26
C SER A 111 -35.49 -1.74 0.24
N LEU A 112 -36.57 -1.28 0.84
CA LEU A 112 -36.92 -1.31 2.25
C LEU A 112 -37.18 -2.73 2.75
N PHE A 113 -36.71 -2.97 3.98
CA PHE A 113 -37.24 -3.86 5.02
C PHE A 113 -37.34 -5.38 4.76
N SER A 114 -36.49 -6.12 5.44
CA SER A 114 -36.91 -7.24 6.26
C SER A 114 -35.91 -7.45 7.41
N ASP A 115 -36.50 -7.53 8.62
CA ASP A 115 -35.84 -7.98 9.84
C ASP A 115 -35.41 -9.43 9.65
N ASP A 116 -34.15 -9.67 9.69
CA ASP A 116 -33.43 -10.76 10.34
C ASP A 116 -32.01 -10.82 9.81
N ASP A 117 -31.10 -10.81 10.77
CA ASP A 117 -29.70 -11.19 10.64
C ASP A 117 -28.69 -10.03 10.70
N ASP A 118 -28.13 -9.84 11.90
CA ASP A 118 -26.99 -8.94 12.13
C ASP A 118 -25.78 -9.26 11.23
N ALA A 119 -25.64 -10.53 10.82
CA ALA A 119 -24.61 -10.98 9.90
C ALA A 119 -24.85 -10.46 8.48
N GLU A 120 -26.09 -10.44 8.01
CA GLU A 120 -26.46 -9.94 6.67
C GLU A 120 -26.38 -8.43 6.58
N LYS A 121 -26.75 -7.73 7.66
CA LYS A 121 -26.56 -6.27 7.78
C LYS A 121 -25.06 -5.92 7.76
N HIS A 122 -24.24 -6.66 8.48
CA HIS A 122 -22.79 -6.45 8.51
C HIS A 122 -22.16 -6.71 7.12
N HIS A 123 -22.58 -7.78 6.44
CA HIS A 123 -22.11 -8.08 5.09
C HIS A 123 -22.47 -6.96 4.10
N ARG A 124 -23.71 -6.48 4.14
CA ARG A 124 -24.18 -5.36 3.31
C ARG A 124 -23.43 -4.05 3.61
N GLN A 125 -23.12 -3.79 4.88
CA GLN A 125 -22.31 -2.62 5.27
C GLN A 125 -20.88 -2.71 4.71
N LEU A 126 -20.26 -3.90 4.71
CA LEU A 126 -18.94 -4.12 4.12
C LEU A 126 -18.95 -3.94 2.60
N GLU A 127 -19.99 -4.42 1.92
CA GLU A 127 -20.15 -4.20 0.48
C GLU A 127 -20.33 -2.72 0.12
N LEU A 128 -21.10 -1.98 0.92
CA LEU A 128 -21.29 -0.54 0.73
C LEU A 128 -19.98 0.22 0.98
N LEU A 129 -19.23 -0.17 2.00
CA LEU A 129 -17.92 0.40 2.29
C LEU A 129 -16.94 0.14 1.15
N ASP A 130 -16.90 -1.07 0.62
CA ASP A 130 -16.03 -1.44 -0.49
C ASP A 130 -16.39 -0.63 -1.76
N LYS A 131 -17.67 -0.51 -2.07
CA LYS A 131 -18.15 0.35 -3.16
C LYS A 131 -17.80 1.82 -2.96
N ALA A 132 -17.94 2.35 -1.75
CA ALA A 132 -17.56 3.73 -1.44
C ALA A 132 -16.04 3.95 -1.59
N LEU A 133 -15.22 3.01 -1.13
CA LEU A 133 -13.77 3.06 -1.29
C LEU A 133 -13.33 2.99 -2.75
N THR A 134 -14.04 2.23 -3.60
CA THR A 134 -13.72 2.16 -5.04
C THR A 134 -14.00 3.44 -5.81
N GLN A 135 -14.84 4.34 -5.27
CA GLN A 135 -15.11 5.66 -5.86
C GLN A 135 -14.01 6.69 -5.57
N LEU A 136 -13.16 6.43 -4.58
CA LEU A 136 -12.04 7.31 -4.26
C LEU A 136 -10.87 7.13 -5.24
N PRO A 137 -10.09 8.18 -5.51
CA PRO A 137 -8.80 8.04 -6.16
C PRO A 137 -7.95 6.96 -5.51
N ALA A 138 -7.15 6.25 -6.31
CA ALA A 138 -6.42 5.06 -5.84
C ALA A 138 -5.44 5.38 -4.69
N ASP A 139 -4.81 6.54 -4.72
CA ASP A 139 -3.91 7.04 -3.68
C ASP A 139 -4.66 7.38 -2.38
N GLU A 140 -5.81 8.06 -2.45
CA GLU A 140 -6.64 8.35 -1.26
C GLU A 140 -7.14 7.06 -0.62
N ARG A 141 -7.64 6.12 -1.43
CA ARG A 141 -8.07 4.80 -0.96
C ARG A 141 -6.93 4.04 -0.28
N ALA A 142 -5.73 4.08 -0.86
CA ALA A 142 -4.55 3.43 -0.29
C ALA A 142 -4.14 4.07 1.06
N MET A 143 -4.24 5.40 1.22
CA MET A 143 -3.99 6.07 2.50
C MET A 143 -4.97 5.64 3.59
N ILE A 144 -6.26 5.58 3.29
CA ILE A 144 -7.28 5.10 4.24
C ILE A 144 -6.97 3.68 4.71
N LEU A 145 -6.58 2.80 3.79
CA LEU A 145 -6.26 1.42 4.12
C LEU A 145 -4.97 1.30 4.93
N LEU A 146 -3.97 2.13 4.68
CA LEU A 146 -2.76 2.20 5.51
C LEU A 146 -3.09 2.62 6.94
N PHE A 147 -4.01 3.58 7.12
CA PHE A 147 -4.43 4.02 8.45
C PHE A 147 -5.18 2.93 9.21
N TYR A 148 -6.25 2.37 8.62
CA TYR A 148 -7.14 1.46 9.31
C TYR A 148 -6.65 0.00 9.35
N LYS A 149 -5.97 -0.48 8.30
CA LYS A 149 -5.58 -1.89 8.18
C LYS A 149 -4.13 -2.14 8.59
N ASP A 150 -3.24 -1.22 8.25
CA ASP A 150 -1.82 -1.32 8.58
C ASP A 150 -1.45 -0.50 9.82
N GLU A 151 -2.46 0.08 10.50
CA GLU A 151 -2.35 0.83 11.77
C GLU A 151 -1.27 1.94 11.71
N LYS A 152 -1.12 2.58 10.56
CA LYS A 152 -0.18 3.68 10.37
C LYS A 152 -0.72 4.95 11.00
N THR A 153 0.12 5.65 11.77
CA THR A 153 -0.22 6.96 12.33
C THR A 153 -0.24 8.04 11.23
N ILE A 154 -0.91 9.16 11.49
CA ILE A 154 -0.93 10.32 10.58
C ILE A 154 0.49 10.82 10.29
N GLU A 155 1.36 10.85 11.30
CA GLU A 155 2.78 11.21 11.17
C GLU A 155 3.52 10.26 10.23
N GLU A 156 3.30 8.93 10.37
CA GLU A 156 3.88 7.94 9.47
C GLU A 156 3.33 8.09 8.05
N LEU A 157 2.03 8.34 7.89
CA LEU A 157 1.41 8.59 6.59
C LEU A 157 1.99 9.84 5.92
N ALA A 158 2.19 10.91 6.67
CA ALA A 158 2.86 12.11 6.17
C ALA A 158 4.27 11.81 5.63
N ILE A 159 5.05 10.98 6.35
CA ILE A 159 6.37 10.52 5.90
C ILE A 159 6.25 9.65 4.65
N ILE A 160 5.30 8.72 4.60
CA ILE A 160 5.09 7.78 3.49
C ILE A 160 4.70 8.52 2.22
N THR A 161 3.71 9.41 2.30
CA THR A 161 3.12 10.09 1.14
C THR A 161 3.88 11.35 0.73
N GLY A 162 4.64 11.94 1.66
CA GLY A 162 5.29 13.24 1.48
C GLY A 162 4.32 14.43 1.63
N LEU A 163 3.11 14.19 2.12
CA LEU A 163 2.13 15.23 2.45
C LEU A 163 2.39 15.80 3.84
N THR A 164 1.79 16.96 4.13
CA THR A 164 1.74 17.46 5.51
C THR A 164 0.67 16.69 6.31
N GLU A 165 0.82 16.60 7.63
CA GLU A 165 -0.16 15.95 8.50
C GLU A 165 -1.57 16.54 8.36
N ALA A 166 -1.67 17.82 8.02
CA ALA A 166 -2.95 18.49 7.77
C ALA A 166 -3.61 18.09 6.44
N ASN A 167 -2.85 17.50 5.52
CA ASN A 167 -3.33 17.09 4.19
C ASN A 167 -3.48 15.56 4.06
N VAL A 168 -3.11 14.80 5.08
CA VAL A 168 -3.37 13.38 5.20
C VAL A 168 -4.77 13.15 5.75
#